data_6a19a6c76cb3f8f6d341ed8f3d2170ba
#
_entry.id   6a19a6c76cb3f8f6d341ed8f3d2170ba
#
_cell.length_a   1.000
_cell.length_b   1.000
_cell.length_c   1.000
_cell.angle_alpha   90.00
_cell.angle_beta   90.00
_cell.angle_gamma   90.00
#
_symmetry.space_group_name_H-M   'P 1'
#
loop_
_entity.id
_entity.type
_entity.pdbx_description
1 polymer ?
#
loop_
_entity_poly.entity_id
_entity_poly.type
_entity_poly.pdbx_seq_one_letter_code
_entity_poly.pdbx_strand_id
1 'polypeptide(L)'
;MRSAITAKREEFEEIVHRFEVPLLQYAQRITGDREQARDVVQQTFVKFQRNGALRREDEPATWLFTVCRNAALNVCRKERRIMYVGEEIIEGRESDQPMPFDRLEQKEAAGFLLRIVSTLPLRQQEEIQLKFQNDLSYLQIAEIMQTTANNVGVLLHTALKTLRERYAQVAGDFIPFKPKPNE
;
A
#
# COMPACT_ATOMS: atom_id res chain seq x y z
N MET A 1 -33.49 14.56 14.67
CA MET A 1 -33.16 13.82 13.43
C MET A 1 -32.10 14.52 12.54
N ARG A 2 -32.18 15.83 12.28
CA ARG A 2 -31.16 16.57 11.49
C ARG A 2 -29.75 16.47 12.05
N SER A 3 -29.56 16.57 13.38
CA SER A 3 -28.24 16.52 14.04
C SER A 3 -27.48 15.19 13.83
N ALA A 4 -28.17 14.05 13.88
CA ALA A 4 -27.53 12.74 13.70
C ALA A 4 -27.12 12.46 12.25
N ILE A 5 -27.81 13.03 11.27
CA ILE A 5 -27.43 12.91 9.84
C ILE A 5 -26.22 13.77 9.54
N THR A 6 -26.16 14.97 10.11
CA THR A 6 -25.03 15.90 9.97
C THR A 6 -23.76 15.29 10.59
N ALA A 7 -23.85 14.77 11.81
CA ALA A 7 -22.71 14.13 12.49
C ALA A 7 -22.15 12.93 11.71
N LYS A 8 -23.00 12.07 11.14
CA LYS A 8 -22.56 10.94 10.31
C LYS A 8 -21.89 11.38 9.00
N ARG A 9 -22.33 12.50 8.45
CA ARG A 9 -21.71 13.07 7.25
C ARG A 9 -20.34 13.63 7.55
N GLU A 10 -20.21 14.38 8.63
CA GLU A 10 -18.93 14.93 9.11
C GLU A 10 -17.92 13.80 9.39
N GLU A 11 -18.35 12.77 10.12
CA GLU A 11 -17.52 11.59 10.38
C GLU A 11 -17.06 10.87 9.09
N PHE A 12 -17.94 10.75 8.11
CA PHE A 12 -17.58 10.17 6.81
C PHE A 12 -16.58 11.06 6.04
N GLU A 13 -16.78 12.38 6.03
CA GLU A 13 -15.89 13.34 5.38
C GLU A 13 -14.49 13.31 6.03
N GLU A 14 -14.38 13.18 7.35
CA GLU A 14 -13.11 13.00 8.06
C GLU A 14 -12.40 11.70 7.65
N ILE A 15 -13.14 10.60 7.56
CA ILE A 15 -12.58 9.31 7.10
C ILE A 15 -12.09 9.41 5.67
N VAL A 16 -12.85 10.00 4.77
CA VAL A 16 -12.43 10.22 3.37
C VAL A 16 -11.16 11.06 3.35
N HIS A 17 -11.14 12.18 4.06
CA HIS A 17 -9.96 13.05 4.10
C HIS A 17 -8.70 12.34 4.62
N ARG A 18 -8.86 11.49 5.64
CA ARG A 18 -7.76 10.74 6.25
C ARG A 18 -7.23 9.63 5.35
N PHE A 19 -8.11 8.93 4.63
CA PHE A 19 -7.75 7.69 3.93
C PHE A 19 -7.69 7.79 2.41
N GLU A 20 -8.15 8.87 1.77
CA GLU A 20 -8.16 9.01 0.31
C GLU A 20 -6.76 8.86 -0.30
N VAL A 21 -5.80 9.65 0.18
CA VAL A 21 -4.42 9.61 -0.35
C VAL A 21 -3.72 8.30 -0.04
N PRO A 22 -3.76 7.76 1.21
CA PRO A 22 -3.20 6.45 1.51
C PRO A 22 -3.77 5.31 0.65
N LEU A 23 -5.09 5.27 0.49
CA LEU A 23 -5.73 4.24 -0.34
C LEU A 23 -5.40 4.40 -1.82
N LEU A 24 -5.31 5.63 -2.33
CA LEU A 24 -4.94 5.88 -3.72
C LEU A 24 -3.52 5.39 -4.02
N GLN A 25 -2.56 5.69 -3.14
CA GLN A 25 -1.19 5.21 -3.27
C GLN A 25 -1.11 3.68 -3.20
N TYR A 26 -1.89 3.08 -2.30
CA TYR A 26 -1.97 1.64 -2.15
C TYR A 26 -2.59 0.96 -3.37
N ALA A 27 -3.74 1.44 -3.85
CA ALA A 27 -4.40 0.91 -5.02
C ALA A 27 -3.53 1.05 -6.29
N GLN A 28 -2.88 2.20 -6.47
CA GLN A 28 -2.02 2.47 -7.62
C GLN A 28 -0.82 1.52 -7.67
N ARG A 29 -0.26 1.13 -6.53
CA ARG A 29 0.81 0.12 -6.48
C ARG A 29 0.34 -1.25 -6.96
N ILE A 30 -0.90 -1.62 -6.68
CA ILE A 30 -1.47 -2.92 -7.07
C ILE A 30 -1.90 -2.90 -8.54
N THR A 31 -2.61 -1.85 -8.97
CA THR A 31 -3.16 -1.76 -10.33
C THR A 31 -2.11 -1.36 -11.37
N GLY A 32 -1.09 -0.60 -10.95
CA GLY A 32 -0.12 0.01 -11.87
C GLY A 32 -0.68 1.21 -12.65
N ASP A 33 -1.95 1.55 -12.50
CA ASP A 33 -2.63 2.61 -13.21
C ASP A 33 -3.36 3.57 -12.24
N ARG A 34 -3.23 4.88 -12.48
CA ARG A 34 -3.77 5.91 -11.59
C ARG A 34 -5.29 6.07 -11.72
N GLU A 35 -5.84 5.90 -12.91
CA GLU A 35 -7.28 6.04 -13.11
C GLU A 35 -8.02 4.86 -12.51
N GLN A 36 -7.53 3.66 -12.75
CA GLN A 36 -8.06 2.45 -12.11
C GLN A 36 -7.96 2.53 -10.57
N ALA A 37 -6.85 3.03 -10.05
CA ALA A 37 -6.69 3.24 -8.62
C ALA A 37 -7.75 4.22 -8.06
N ARG A 38 -8.05 5.31 -8.76
CA ARG A 38 -9.12 6.24 -8.37
C ARG A 38 -10.48 5.58 -8.34
N ASP A 39 -10.81 4.80 -9.36
CA ASP A 39 -12.08 4.08 -9.43
C ASP A 39 -12.22 3.07 -8.30
N VAL A 40 -11.15 2.33 -7.99
CA VAL A 40 -11.08 1.40 -6.85
C VAL A 40 -11.33 2.12 -5.53
N VAL A 41 -10.67 3.24 -5.30
CA VAL A 41 -10.82 4.03 -4.06
C VAL A 41 -12.23 4.60 -3.94
N GLN A 42 -12.77 5.17 -5.01
CA GLN A 42 -14.15 5.67 -5.04
C GLN A 42 -15.16 4.56 -4.71
N GLN A 43 -15.03 3.40 -5.35
CA GLN A 43 -15.87 2.23 -5.06
C GLN A 43 -15.73 1.76 -3.61
N THR A 44 -14.53 1.85 -3.04
CA THR A 44 -14.26 1.49 -1.64
C THR A 44 -15.04 2.40 -0.70
N PHE A 45 -15.00 3.72 -0.89
CA PHE A 45 -15.77 4.66 -0.07
C PHE A 45 -17.28 4.53 -0.26
N VAL A 46 -17.75 4.28 -1.48
CA VAL A 46 -19.19 4.00 -1.73
C VAL A 46 -19.65 2.75 -0.97
N LYS A 47 -18.85 1.68 -0.95
CA LYS A 47 -19.16 0.48 -0.16
C LYS A 47 -19.11 0.75 1.34
N PHE A 48 -18.15 1.54 1.80
CA PHE A 48 -18.03 1.94 3.20
C PHE A 48 -19.27 2.68 3.67
N GLN A 49 -19.72 3.66 2.91
CA GLN A 49 -20.93 4.43 3.21
C GLN A 49 -22.20 3.55 3.23
N ARG A 50 -22.34 2.63 2.27
CA ARG A 50 -23.53 1.75 2.15
C ARG A 50 -23.59 0.70 3.26
N ASN A 51 -22.46 0.12 3.64
CA ASN A 51 -22.43 -0.96 4.63
C ASN A 51 -22.58 -0.46 6.07
N GLY A 52 -22.73 0.87 6.29
CA GLY A 52 -22.83 1.44 7.62
C GLY A 52 -21.63 1.10 8.50
N ALA A 53 -20.46 0.95 7.88
CA ALA A 53 -19.21 0.61 8.55
C ALA A 53 -18.79 1.66 9.60
N LEU A 54 -19.40 2.85 9.56
CA LEU A 54 -19.39 3.86 10.61
C LEU A 54 -19.95 3.37 11.98
N ARG A 55 -20.57 2.19 12.01
CA ARG A 55 -21.09 1.60 13.26
C ARG A 55 -20.12 0.64 13.95
N ARG A 56 -19.01 0.31 13.32
CA ARG A 56 -17.95 -0.50 13.93
C ARG A 56 -16.98 0.47 14.59
N GLU A 57 -16.95 0.46 15.90
CA GLU A 57 -16.03 1.23 16.76
C GLU A 57 -14.55 0.83 16.51
N ASP A 58 -14.32 -0.23 15.74
CA ASP A 58 -13.00 -0.77 15.44
C ASP A 58 -12.50 -0.23 14.11
N GLU A 59 -11.48 0.57 14.18
CA GLU A 59 -10.56 1.07 13.16
C GLU A 59 -10.98 0.88 11.69
N PRO A 60 -11.49 1.92 11.00
CA PRO A 60 -11.94 1.87 9.62
C PRO A 60 -10.81 1.48 8.64
N ALA A 61 -9.54 1.64 9.06
CA ALA A 61 -8.36 1.37 8.27
C ALA A 61 -8.34 -0.08 7.73
N THR A 62 -8.45 -1.07 8.61
CA THR A 62 -8.37 -2.49 8.22
C THR A 62 -9.44 -2.85 7.19
N TRP A 63 -10.67 -2.40 7.41
CA TRP A 63 -11.76 -2.64 6.48
C TRP A 63 -11.55 -1.94 5.13
N LEU A 64 -11.17 -0.66 5.15
CA LEU A 64 -10.91 0.13 3.94
C LEU A 64 -9.79 -0.47 3.09
N PHE A 65 -8.66 -0.81 3.70
CA PHE A 65 -7.55 -1.44 2.99
C PHE A 65 -7.90 -2.84 2.47
N THR A 66 -8.66 -3.64 3.23
CA THR A 66 -9.14 -4.96 2.78
C THR A 66 -10.03 -4.85 1.54
N VAL A 67 -11.02 -3.95 1.56
CA VAL A 67 -11.93 -3.77 0.43
C VAL A 67 -11.22 -3.18 -0.78
N CYS A 68 -10.35 -2.20 -0.57
CA CYS A 68 -9.53 -1.58 -1.60
C CYS A 68 -8.62 -2.62 -2.27
N ARG A 69 -7.91 -3.43 -1.49
CA ARG A 69 -7.05 -4.52 -1.98
C ARG A 69 -7.81 -5.49 -2.86
N ASN A 70 -8.93 -6.00 -2.36
CA ASN A 70 -9.75 -6.96 -3.10
C ASN A 70 -10.28 -6.38 -4.41
N ALA A 71 -10.68 -5.11 -4.42
CA ALA A 71 -11.12 -4.43 -5.63
C ALA A 71 -9.96 -4.24 -6.63
N ALA A 72 -8.79 -3.79 -6.18
CA ALA A 72 -7.61 -3.61 -7.01
C ALA A 72 -7.13 -4.95 -7.64
N LEU A 73 -7.06 -6.02 -6.85
CA LEU A 73 -6.71 -7.35 -7.36
C LEU A 73 -7.72 -7.88 -8.39
N ASN A 74 -9.01 -7.55 -8.23
CA ASN A 74 -10.03 -7.93 -9.20
C ASN A 74 -9.88 -7.17 -10.52
N VAL A 75 -9.49 -5.90 -10.49
CA VAL A 75 -9.14 -5.13 -11.70
C VAL A 75 -7.99 -5.80 -12.44
N CYS A 76 -6.89 -6.10 -11.75
CA CYS A 76 -5.74 -6.79 -12.36
C CYS A 76 -6.11 -8.17 -12.95
N ARG A 77 -6.98 -8.94 -12.28
CA ARG A 77 -7.45 -10.24 -12.80
C ARG A 77 -8.27 -10.09 -14.07
N LYS A 78 -9.14 -9.08 -14.14
CA LYS A 78 -9.95 -8.82 -15.35
C LYS A 78 -9.06 -8.45 -16.54
N GLU A 79 -8.09 -7.59 -16.33
CA GLU A 79 -7.14 -7.20 -17.38
C GLU A 79 -6.33 -8.39 -17.88
N ARG A 80 -5.79 -9.20 -16.97
CA ARG A 80 -5.12 -10.45 -17.35
C ARG A 80 -6.03 -11.35 -18.16
N ARG A 81 -7.30 -11.52 -17.81
CA ARG A 81 -8.25 -12.31 -18.60
C ARG A 81 -8.49 -11.75 -19.99
N ILE A 82 -8.48 -10.44 -20.17
CA ILE A 82 -8.63 -9.78 -21.47
C ILE A 82 -7.36 -9.99 -22.31
N MET A 83 -6.19 -9.95 -21.70
CA MET A 83 -4.91 -10.27 -22.39
C MET A 83 -4.76 -11.76 -22.73
N TYR A 84 -5.38 -12.65 -21.93
CA TYR A 84 -5.27 -14.12 -22.10
C TYR A 84 -6.15 -14.71 -23.22
N VAL A 85 -6.85 -13.90 -23.99
CA VAL A 85 -7.44 -14.38 -25.24
C VAL A 85 -6.37 -14.57 -26.33
N GLY A 86 -5.11 -14.27 -26.05
CA GLY A 86 -4.05 -14.39 -27.03
C GLY A 86 -2.61 -14.38 -26.55
N GLU A 87 -2.16 -15.08 -25.53
CA GLU A 87 -0.75 -15.51 -25.40
C GLU A 87 -0.34 -15.91 -23.97
N GLU A 88 0.69 -16.77 -23.87
CA GLU A 88 1.18 -17.48 -22.70
C GLU A 88 1.61 -16.61 -21.50
N ILE A 89 1.51 -17.25 -20.32
CA ILE A 89 1.85 -16.71 -19.00
C ILE A 89 3.30 -16.22 -18.95
N ILE A 90 3.50 -14.93 -18.71
CA ILE A 90 4.76 -14.43 -18.19
C ILE A 90 4.55 -14.07 -16.72
N GLU A 91 5.02 -14.95 -15.82
CA GLU A 91 5.23 -14.61 -14.41
C GLU A 91 6.34 -13.55 -14.32
N GLY A 92 6.03 -12.43 -13.67
CA GLY A 92 7.01 -11.40 -13.33
C GLY A 92 6.84 -10.08 -14.06
N ARG A 93 5.81 -9.30 -13.71
CA ARG A 93 5.92 -7.85 -13.92
C ARG A 93 6.69 -7.24 -12.74
N GLU A 94 7.96 -6.97 -12.97
CA GLU A 94 8.63 -5.85 -12.37
C GLU A 94 7.87 -4.59 -12.79
N SER A 95 7.32 -3.88 -11.84
CA SER A 95 6.62 -2.62 -12.11
C SER A 95 7.66 -1.57 -12.50
N ASP A 96 7.81 -1.34 -13.80
CA ASP A 96 8.81 -0.44 -14.40
C ASP A 96 8.31 1.00 -14.52
N GLN A 97 7.42 1.45 -13.64
CA GLN A 97 6.99 2.84 -13.61
C GLN A 97 7.47 3.55 -12.34
N PRO A 98 8.44 4.48 -12.49
CA PRO A 98 8.83 5.36 -11.39
C PRO A 98 7.68 6.31 -11.05
N MET A 99 7.29 6.33 -9.78
CA MET A 99 6.35 7.32 -9.25
C MET A 99 6.87 8.75 -9.48
N PRO A 100 6.03 9.70 -9.92
CA PRO A 100 6.43 11.10 -10.01
C PRO A 100 6.58 11.69 -8.61
N PHE A 101 7.81 11.92 -8.22
CA PHE A 101 8.16 12.61 -6.98
C PHE A 101 8.84 13.93 -7.30
N ASP A 102 8.16 15.01 -7.07
CA ASP A 102 8.67 16.37 -7.15
C ASP A 102 8.82 16.98 -5.76
N ARG A 103 10.03 17.09 -5.26
CA ARG A 103 10.60 18.06 -4.29
C ARG A 103 12.05 17.70 -3.94
N LEU A 104 12.96 18.63 -4.24
CA LEU A 104 14.42 18.45 -4.29
C LEU A 104 15.09 18.43 -2.92
N GLU A 105 16.00 17.63 -2.60
CA GLU A 105 17.02 17.49 -1.53
C GLU A 105 16.76 16.49 -0.40
N GLN A 106 15.61 16.45 0.25
CA GLN A 106 15.20 15.28 1.06
C GLN A 106 14.70 14.12 0.18
N LYS A 107 14.54 14.40 -1.09
CA LYS A 107 14.03 13.55 -2.15
C LYS A 107 15.02 12.56 -2.71
N GLU A 108 16.32 12.85 -2.72
CA GLU A 108 17.29 11.92 -3.31
C GLU A 108 17.41 10.64 -2.46
N ALA A 109 17.51 10.78 -1.13
CA ALA A 109 17.56 9.62 -0.23
C ALA A 109 16.22 8.87 -0.18
N ALA A 110 15.09 9.60 -0.14
CA ALA A 110 13.75 8.99 -0.17
C ALA A 110 13.44 8.35 -1.53
N GLY A 111 13.79 9.01 -2.63
CA GLY A 111 13.65 8.45 -3.98
C GLY A 111 14.54 7.24 -4.20
N PHE A 112 15.72 7.23 -3.59
CA PHE A 112 16.63 6.09 -3.60
C PHE A 112 16.06 4.90 -2.82
N LEU A 113 15.53 5.13 -1.62
CA LEU A 113 14.89 4.09 -0.82
C LEU A 113 13.67 3.50 -1.53
N LEU A 114 12.85 4.34 -2.16
CA LEU A 114 11.70 3.90 -2.94
C LEU A 114 12.10 3.04 -4.15
N ARG A 115 13.22 3.36 -4.82
CA ARG A 115 13.78 2.52 -5.89
C ARG A 115 14.21 1.16 -5.37
N ILE A 116 14.86 1.09 -4.18
CA ILE A 116 15.21 -0.20 -3.60
C ILE A 116 13.94 -0.99 -3.23
N VAL A 117 12.92 -0.32 -2.64
CA VAL A 117 11.64 -0.97 -2.32
C VAL A 117 10.96 -1.51 -3.58
N SER A 118 11.00 -0.80 -4.71
CA SER A 118 10.37 -1.26 -5.96
C SER A 118 11.02 -2.53 -6.54
N THR A 119 12.22 -2.86 -6.12
CA THR A 119 12.90 -4.11 -6.54
C THR A 119 12.54 -5.33 -5.69
N LEU A 120 11.77 -5.16 -4.62
CA LEU A 120 11.28 -6.28 -3.81
C LEU A 120 10.09 -6.96 -4.50
N PRO A 121 9.80 -8.23 -4.15
CA PRO A 121 8.55 -8.87 -4.55
C PRO A 121 7.34 -8.03 -4.14
N LEU A 122 6.32 -7.95 -5.00
CA LEU A 122 5.12 -7.11 -4.79
C LEU A 122 4.48 -7.29 -3.40
N ARG A 123 4.44 -8.53 -2.91
CA ARG A 123 3.89 -8.84 -1.59
C ARG A 123 4.68 -8.20 -0.45
N GLN A 124 6.01 -8.17 -0.55
CA GLN A 124 6.86 -7.50 0.44
C GLN A 124 6.74 -5.98 0.35
N GLN A 125 6.60 -5.43 -0.86
CA GLN A 125 6.33 -4.01 -1.05
C GLN A 125 5.00 -3.60 -0.40
N GLU A 126 3.97 -4.42 -0.57
CA GLU A 126 2.65 -4.22 0.01
C GLU A 126 2.71 -4.19 1.55
N GLU A 127 3.39 -5.15 2.16
CA GLU A 127 3.55 -5.23 3.61
C GLU A 127 4.34 -4.04 4.19
N ILE A 128 5.42 -3.61 3.52
CA ILE A 128 6.18 -2.41 3.88
C ILE A 128 5.28 -1.18 3.85
N GLN A 129 4.45 -1.03 2.83
CA GLN A 129 3.54 0.10 2.71
C GLN A 129 2.51 0.10 3.84
N LEU A 130 1.86 -1.03 4.10
CA LEU A 130 0.88 -1.15 5.17
C LEU A 130 1.50 -0.89 6.55
N LYS A 131 2.72 -1.38 6.79
CA LYS A 131 3.41 -1.21 8.08
C LYS A 131 3.94 0.21 8.29
N PHE A 132 4.69 0.75 7.33
CA PHE A 132 5.48 1.97 7.55
C PHE A 132 4.84 3.23 7.00
N GLN A 133 3.95 3.16 6.02
CA GLN A 133 3.23 4.32 5.52
C GLN A 133 1.85 4.48 6.17
N ASN A 134 1.24 3.39 6.59
CA ASN A 134 -0.11 3.38 7.16
C ASN A 134 -0.16 2.98 8.64
N ASP A 135 1.01 2.70 9.24
CA ASP A 135 1.20 2.35 10.67
C ASP A 135 0.30 1.22 11.19
N LEU A 136 -0.02 0.26 10.33
CA LEU A 136 -0.88 -0.85 10.70
C LEU A 136 -0.13 -1.89 11.55
N SER A 137 -0.86 -2.51 12.47
CA SER A 137 -0.35 -3.63 13.28
C SER A 137 -0.20 -4.90 12.43
N TYR A 138 0.60 -5.86 12.88
CA TYR A 138 0.76 -7.15 12.20
C TYR A 138 -0.55 -7.93 12.07
N LEU A 139 -1.45 -7.80 13.04
CA LEU A 139 -2.78 -8.42 12.99
C LEU A 139 -3.65 -7.80 11.89
N GLN A 140 -3.66 -6.48 11.78
CA GLN A 140 -4.39 -5.76 10.74
C GLN A 140 -3.84 -6.08 9.34
N ILE A 141 -2.51 -6.09 9.18
CA ILE A 141 -1.86 -6.47 7.92
C ILE A 141 -2.20 -7.91 7.55
N ALA A 142 -2.18 -8.83 8.52
CA ALA A 142 -2.54 -10.22 8.32
C ALA A 142 -4.00 -10.37 7.83
N GLU A 143 -4.93 -9.61 8.40
CA GLU A 143 -6.33 -9.58 7.96
C GLU A 143 -6.46 -9.03 6.54
N ILE A 144 -5.84 -7.88 6.24
CA ILE A 144 -5.86 -7.24 4.91
C ILE A 144 -5.30 -8.20 3.84
N MET A 145 -4.17 -8.84 4.13
CA MET A 145 -3.46 -9.70 3.18
C MET A 145 -3.90 -11.16 3.20
N GLN A 146 -4.89 -11.51 4.05
CA GLN A 146 -5.41 -12.86 4.22
C GLN A 146 -4.29 -13.87 4.55
N THR A 147 -3.50 -13.56 5.56
CA THR A 147 -2.36 -14.35 6.02
C THR A 147 -2.32 -14.39 7.55
N THR A 148 -1.24 -14.88 8.16
CA THR A 148 -1.05 -14.88 9.61
C THR A 148 -0.10 -13.76 10.04
N ALA A 149 -0.26 -13.25 11.27
CA ALA A 149 0.63 -12.24 11.84
C ALA A 149 2.09 -12.71 11.90
N ASN A 150 2.31 -14.02 12.14
CA ASN A 150 3.64 -14.60 12.11
C ASN A 150 4.26 -14.52 10.70
N ASN A 151 3.48 -14.82 9.65
CA ASN A 151 3.95 -14.72 8.27
C ASN A 151 4.28 -13.27 7.88
N VAL A 152 3.46 -12.30 8.31
CA VAL A 152 3.75 -10.87 8.15
C VAL A 152 5.10 -10.52 8.80
N GLY A 153 5.34 -10.99 10.04
CA GLY A 153 6.61 -10.76 10.73
C GLY A 153 7.81 -11.31 9.96
N VAL A 154 7.70 -12.54 9.43
CA VAL A 154 8.77 -13.19 8.65
C VAL A 154 9.04 -12.43 7.34
N LEU A 155 7.99 -12.07 6.61
CA LEU A 155 8.13 -11.38 5.33
C LEU A 155 8.69 -9.96 5.50
N LEU A 156 8.22 -9.22 6.51
CA LEU A 156 8.77 -7.90 6.84
C LEU A 156 10.24 -7.99 7.25
N HIS A 157 10.61 -8.99 8.08
CA HIS A 157 12.00 -9.20 8.45
C HIS A 157 12.87 -9.45 7.22
N THR A 158 12.44 -10.34 6.33
CA THR A 158 13.14 -10.66 5.09
C THR A 158 13.26 -9.44 4.18
N ALA A 159 12.16 -8.68 4.01
CA ALA A 159 12.16 -7.46 3.22
C ALA A 159 13.14 -6.42 3.76
N LEU A 160 13.12 -6.16 5.07
CA LEU A 160 14.03 -5.21 5.71
C LEU A 160 15.50 -5.64 5.62
N LYS A 161 15.77 -6.95 5.72
CA LYS A 161 17.12 -7.49 5.51
C LYS A 161 17.59 -7.19 4.08
N THR A 162 16.79 -7.53 3.08
CA THR A 162 17.10 -7.25 1.67
C THR A 162 17.29 -5.76 1.40
N LEU A 163 16.45 -4.89 1.98
CA LEU A 163 16.60 -3.44 1.86
C LEU A 163 17.94 -2.95 2.45
N ARG A 164 18.34 -3.45 3.63
CA ARG A 164 19.62 -3.09 4.26
C ARG A 164 20.81 -3.52 3.41
N GLU A 165 20.77 -4.75 2.89
CA GLU A 165 21.83 -5.28 2.02
C GLU A 165 21.99 -4.46 0.74
N ARG A 166 20.89 -4.16 0.06
CA ARG A 166 20.90 -3.34 -1.17
C ARG A 166 21.27 -1.89 -0.90
N TYR A 167 20.80 -1.33 0.21
CA TYR A 167 21.20 0.02 0.63
C TYR A 167 22.70 0.09 0.93
N ALA A 168 23.27 -0.89 1.62
CA ALA A 168 24.70 -0.95 1.93
C ALA A 168 25.56 -1.07 0.67
N GLN A 169 25.12 -1.85 -0.33
CA GLN A 169 25.83 -1.99 -1.61
C GLN A 169 25.93 -0.67 -2.37
N VAL A 170 24.88 0.13 -2.37
CA VAL A 170 24.86 1.40 -3.12
C VAL A 170 25.36 2.58 -2.28
N ALA A 171 25.14 2.57 -0.96
CA ALA A 171 25.66 3.60 -0.05
C ALA A 171 27.16 3.44 0.19
N GLY A 172 27.72 2.24 0.04
CA GLY A 172 29.16 2.03 0.07
C GLY A 172 29.92 2.80 -0.99
N ASP A 173 29.26 3.15 -2.09
CA ASP A 173 29.80 3.99 -3.16
C ASP A 173 29.55 5.50 -2.93
N PHE A 174 28.70 5.90 -1.97
CA PHE A 174 28.23 7.30 -1.89
C PHE A 174 28.32 7.98 -0.53
N ILE A 175 28.30 7.29 0.63
CA ILE A 175 28.34 7.93 1.96
C ILE A 175 28.96 6.98 3.00
N PRO A 176 29.98 7.43 3.80
CA PRO A 176 30.44 6.66 4.96
C PRO A 176 29.45 6.85 6.12
N PHE A 177 28.35 6.08 6.12
CA PHE A 177 27.49 5.98 7.29
C PHE A 177 28.15 5.09 8.34
N LYS A 178 28.71 5.71 9.38
CA LYS A 178 29.09 5.00 10.61
C LYS A 178 27.82 4.78 11.46
N PRO A 179 27.34 3.54 11.66
CA PRO A 179 26.28 3.30 12.65
C PRO A 179 26.84 3.67 14.04
N LYS A 180 26.07 4.46 14.80
CA LYS A 180 26.36 4.66 16.21
C LYS A 180 26.28 3.31 16.91
N PRO A 181 27.28 2.95 17.76
CA PRO A 181 27.17 1.76 18.58
C PRO A 181 25.98 1.96 19.54
N ASN A 182 25.20 0.90 19.71
CA ASN A 182 24.14 0.83 20.70
C ASN A 182 24.75 1.05 22.08
N GLU A 183 24.35 2.12 22.77
CA GLU A 183 24.40 2.24 24.23
C GLU A 183 23.09 1.73 24.82
#